data_dc4fb88d366a728ec6f79fb177d18af6
#
_entry.id   dc4fb88d366a728ec6f79fb177d18af6
#
_cell.length_a   1.000
_cell.length_b   1.000
_cell.length_c   1.000
_cell.angle_alpha   90.00
_cell.angle_beta   90.00
_cell.angle_gamma   90.00
#
_symmetry.space_group_name_H-M   'P 1'
#
loop_
_entity.id
_entity.type
_entity.pdbx_description
1 polymer ?
#
loop_
_entity_poly.entity_id
_entity_poly.type
_entity_poly.pdbx_seq_one_letter_code
_entity_poly.pdbx_strand_id
1 'polypeptide(L)'
;LVGSEMCIRDSNKFGTPNPVPFRVVDQNIGLDIDISIRCNGVYSYKITDPLLFYTNVCGNVDRSYTREDIDRQLKSEFLSALQPAFAKISSMGIRYSALPGHTMEFAEAMNEALSSKWKELRGLSIVSVAINSVSASKEDEDMIKDMQRTAVYRNPNMAGAAMVGAQADAM
;
A
#
# COMPACT_ATOMS: atom_id res chain seq x y z
N LEU A 1 31.09 11.56 5.33
CA LEU A 1 29.64 11.72 5.42
C LEU A 1 29.25 13.15 5.11
N VAL A 2 29.46 13.55 3.90
CA VAL A 2 29.22 14.94 3.55
C VAL A 2 28.49 14.98 2.22
N GLY A 3 27.40 15.69 2.18
CA GLY A 3 26.66 15.98 0.98
C GLY A 3 25.27 15.35 0.94
N SER A 4 24.48 15.83 0.01
CA SER A 4 23.10 15.42 -0.22
C SER A 4 22.95 13.94 -0.60
N GLU A 5 24.00 13.33 -1.11
CA GLU A 5 24.00 11.90 -1.51
C GLU A 5 23.76 10.95 -0.33
N MET A 6 24.08 11.38 0.88
CA MET A 6 23.84 10.60 2.10
C MET A 6 22.41 10.67 2.61
N CYS A 7 21.65 11.58 2.10
CA CYS A 7 20.27 11.75 2.53
C CYS A 7 19.31 10.71 1.91
N ILE A 8 19.71 10.06 0.82
CA ILE A 8 18.90 9.06 0.13
C ILE A 8 19.53 7.68 0.31
N ARG A 9 18.76 6.75 0.79
CA ARG A 9 19.15 5.35 0.90
C ARG A 9 18.72 4.58 -0.33
N ASP A 10 19.47 3.51 -0.61
CA ASP A 10 19.16 2.59 -1.69
C ASP A 10 17.75 2.00 -1.55
N SER A 11 17.21 1.53 -2.64
CA SER A 11 15.92 0.87 -2.66
C SER A 11 15.93 -0.41 -1.85
N ASN A 12 14.99 -0.53 -0.95
CA ASN A 12 14.81 -1.70 -0.10
C ASN A 12 13.62 -2.51 -0.57
N LYS A 13 13.80 -3.81 -0.73
CA LYS A 13 12.72 -4.71 -1.13
C LYS A 13 11.82 -5.04 0.06
N PHE A 14 10.53 -5.05 -0.17
CA PHE A 14 9.56 -5.52 0.79
C PHE A 14 8.57 -6.50 0.15
N GLY A 15 8.00 -7.33 0.98
CA GLY A 15 6.90 -8.22 0.62
C GLY A 15 6.11 -8.56 1.86
N THR A 16 4.82 -8.67 1.74
CA THR A 16 3.95 -9.03 2.86
C THR A 16 3.99 -10.54 3.09
N PRO A 17 4.52 -11.02 4.22
CA PRO A 17 4.51 -12.45 4.52
C PRO A 17 3.09 -12.99 4.73
N ASN A 18 2.25 -12.18 5.35
CA ASN A 18 0.84 -12.48 5.57
C ASN A 18 -0.04 -11.51 4.76
N PRO A 19 -1.25 -11.94 4.36
CA PRO A 19 -2.20 -11.05 3.72
C PRO A 19 -2.55 -9.86 4.61
N VAL A 20 -2.68 -8.68 4.01
CA VAL A 20 -3.05 -7.44 4.69
C VAL A 20 -4.48 -7.08 4.32
N PRO A 21 -5.34 -6.72 5.29
CA PRO A 21 -6.70 -6.31 4.99
C PRO A 21 -6.72 -5.05 4.11
N PHE A 22 -7.56 -5.07 3.10
CA PHE A 22 -7.83 -3.94 2.24
C PHE A 22 -9.34 -3.79 2.05
N ARG A 23 -9.87 -2.64 2.41
CA ARG A 23 -11.28 -2.35 2.24
C ARG A 23 -11.56 -1.91 0.81
N VAL A 24 -12.41 -2.65 0.12
CA VAL A 24 -12.88 -2.30 -1.22
C VAL A 24 -14.21 -1.57 -1.10
N VAL A 25 -14.22 -0.30 -1.51
CA VAL A 25 -15.41 0.54 -1.50
C VAL A 25 -15.69 1.00 -2.92
N ASP A 26 -16.87 0.70 -3.43
CA ASP A 26 -17.37 1.23 -4.69
C ASP A 26 -18.78 1.76 -4.48
N GLN A 27 -18.88 3.07 -4.37
CA GLN A 27 -20.15 3.76 -4.12
C GLN A 27 -21.15 3.60 -5.27
N ASN A 28 -20.65 3.41 -6.49
CA ASN A 28 -21.52 3.28 -7.68
C ASN A 28 -22.35 1.99 -7.64
N ILE A 29 -21.80 0.94 -7.05
CA ILE A 29 -22.48 -0.36 -6.93
C ILE A 29 -22.85 -0.72 -5.50
N GLY A 30 -22.59 0.17 -4.55
CA GLY A 30 -22.84 -0.09 -3.13
C GLY A 30 -21.98 -1.19 -2.52
N LEU A 31 -20.79 -1.40 -3.06
CA LEU A 31 -19.85 -2.40 -2.60
C LEU A 31 -19.02 -1.86 -1.45
N ASP A 32 -19.00 -2.58 -0.34
CA ASP A 32 -18.15 -2.30 0.82
C ASP A 32 -17.79 -3.63 1.47
N ILE A 33 -16.61 -4.14 1.12
CA ILE A 33 -16.11 -5.43 1.62
C ILE A 33 -14.64 -5.32 1.98
N ASP A 34 -14.21 -6.13 2.93
CA ASP A 34 -12.80 -6.30 3.28
C ASP A 34 -12.25 -7.54 2.57
N ILE A 35 -11.13 -7.38 1.91
CA ILE A 35 -10.38 -8.46 1.28
C ILE A 35 -8.99 -8.53 1.85
N SER A 36 -8.32 -9.65 1.62
CA SER A 36 -6.92 -9.84 2.02
C SER A 36 -6.02 -9.78 0.81
N ILE A 37 -5.09 -8.83 0.81
CA ILE A 37 -4.15 -8.65 -0.29
C ILE A 37 -2.72 -8.93 0.13
N ARG A 38 -1.93 -9.40 -0.82
CA ARG A 38 -0.47 -9.49 -0.71
C ARG A 38 0.14 -8.55 -1.72
N CYS A 39 1.17 -7.85 -1.30
CA CYS A 39 1.91 -6.98 -2.20
C CYS A 39 3.41 -7.13 -1.97
N ASN A 40 4.16 -6.82 -3.02
CA ASN A 40 5.60 -6.68 -2.95
C ASN A 40 6.06 -5.49 -3.77
N GLY A 41 7.22 -5.00 -3.43
CA GLY A 41 7.77 -3.85 -4.12
C GLY A 41 9.09 -3.41 -3.51
N VAL A 42 9.40 -2.15 -3.76
CA VAL A 42 10.59 -1.50 -3.23
C VAL A 42 10.22 -0.14 -2.64
N TYR A 43 10.93 0.26 -1.61
CA TYR A 43 10.80 1.59 -1.05
C TYR A 43 12.18 2.20 -0.83
N SER A 44 12.25 3.52 -0.89
CA SER A 44 13.44 4.28 -0.54
C SER A 44 13.09 5.34 0.50
N TYR A 45 14.02 5.59 1.38
CA TYR A 45 13.88 6.62 2.41
C TYR A 45 15.10 7.52 2.43
N LYS A 46 14.91 8.71 3.00
CA LYS A 46 16.00 9.67 3.23
C LYS A 46 16.04 10.10 4.68
N ILE A 47 17.20 10.52 5.11
CA ILE A 47 17.39 11.17 6.41
C ILE A 47 17.06 12.65 6.23
N THR A 48 15.99 13.11 6.87
CA THR A 48 15.55 14.51 6.83
C THR A 48 16.17 15.35 7.95
N ASP A 49 16.47 14.71 9.08
CA ASP A 49 17.14 15.33 10.22
C ASP A 49 18.28 14.42 10.68
N PRO A 50 19.52 14.67 10.19
CA PRO A 50 20.68 13.85 10.54
C PRO A 50 21.02 13.87 12.03
N LEU A 51 20.80 14.97 12.71
CA LEU A 51 21.10 15.09 14.14
C LEU A 51 20.16 14.23 14.96
N LEU A 52 18.86 14.29 14.65
CA LEU A 52 17.83 13.47 15.30
C LEU A 52 18.07 11.98 15.05
N PHE A 53 18.41 11.62 13.82
CA PHE A 53 18.78 10.26 13.45
C PHE A 53 19.97 9.76 14.26
N TYR A 54 21.04 10.53 14.32
CA TYR A 54 22.24 10.17 15.07
C TYR A 54 21.94 9.99 16.56
N THR A 55 21.21 10.91 17.16
CA THR A 55 20.91 10.89 18.59
C THR A 55 20.05 9.70 18.98
N ASN A 56 19.00 9.44 18.23
CA ASN A 56 17.98 8.43 18.59
C ASN A 56 18.27 7.03 18.05
N VAL A 57 19.02 6.92 16.98
CA VAL A 57 19.35 5.61 16.37
C VAL A 57 20.74 5.14 16.76
N CYS A 58 21.73 6.01 16.66
CA CYS A 58 23.14 5.66 16.88
C CYS A 58 23.64 5.94 18.31
N GLY A 59 23.00 6.86 19.03
CA GLY A 59 23.46 7.33 20.33
C GLY A 59 23.21 6.35 21.50
N ASN A 60 22.33 5.40 21.33
CA ASN A 60 21.92 4.45 22.39
C ASN A 60 22.49 3.04 22.20
N VAL A 61 23.54 2.88 21.40
CA VAL A 61 24.09 1.57 21.07
C VAL A 61 25.50 1.44 21.66
N ASP A 62 25.67 0.45 22.53
CA ASP A 62 26.97 0.09 23.12
C ASP A 62 27.92 -0.62 22.13
N ARG A 63 27.43 -0.96 20.97
CA ARG A 63 28.17 -1.62 19.89
C ARG A 63 27.94 -0.93 18.56
N SER A 64 28.76 -1.23 17.57
CA SER A 64 28.54 -0.74 16.22
C SER A 64 27.13 -1.11 15.71
N TYR A 65 26.34 -0.11 15.39
CA TYR A 65 25.03 -0.28 14.79
C TYR A 65 25.19 -0.46 13.29
N THR A 66 24.81 -1.65 12.79
CA THR A 66 24.99 -1.97 11.38
C THR A 66 23.79 -1.48 10.58
N ARG A 67 24.00 -1.23 9.28
CA ARG A 67 22.94 -0.92 8.33
C ARG A 67 21.84 -2.00 8.33
N GLU A 68 22.26 -3.24 8.46
CA GLU A 68 21.34 -4.40 8.47
C GLU A 68 20.37 -4.37 9.64
N ASP A 69 20.83 -3.90 10.80
CA ASP A 69 19.98 -3.80 11.99
C ASP A 69 18.88 -2.76 11.81
N ILE A 70 19.25 -1.58 11.29
CA ILE A 70 18.26 -0.53 11.03
C ILE A 70 17.31 -0.93 9.88
N ASP A 71 17.83 -1.50 8.81
CA ASP A 71 17.00 -1.91 7.67
C ASP A 71 15.95 -2.95 8.07
N ARG A 72 16.32 -3.88 8.95
CA ARG A 72 15.38 -4.87 9.50
C ARG A 72 14.27 -4.21 10.31
N GLN A 73 14.62 -3.28 11.18
CA GLN A 73 13.67 -2.56 12.00
C GLN A 73 12.75 -1.68 11.14
N LEU A 74 13.31 -0.91 10.23
CA LEU A 74 12.55 -0.06 9.32
C LEU A 74 11.61 -0.86 8.43
N LYS A 75 12.04 -2.02 7.94
CA LYS A 75 11.20 -2.93 7.17
C LYS A 75 10.01 -3.43 7.99
N SER A 76 10.23 -3.84 9.23
CA SER A 76 9.15 -4.27 10.12
C SER A 76 8.13 -3.16 10.37
N GLU A 77 8.60 -1.95 10.64
CA GLU A 77 7.74 -0.79 10.84
C GLU A 77 7.00 -0.38 9.55
N PHE A 78 7.68 -0.45 8.42
CA PHE A 78 7.07 -0.23 7.10
C PHE A 78 5.92 -1.21 6.85
N LEU A 79 6.13 -2.49 7.07
CA LEU A 79 5.07 -3.51 6.92
C LEU A 79 3.90 -3.27 7.87
N SER A 80 4.16 -2.84 9.09
CA SER A 80 3.11 -2.50 10.07
C SER A 80 2.30 -1.27 9.64
N ALA A 81 2.90 -0.33 8.95
CA ALA A 81 2.26 0.87 8.45
C ALA A 81 1.44 0.65 7.16
N LEU A 82 1.58 -0.51 6.51
CA LEU A 82 0.81 -0.82 5.30
C LEU A 82 -0.69 -0.82 5.56
N GLN A 83 -1.12 -1.35 6.68
CA GLN A 83 -2.55 -1.43 6.99
C GLN A 83 -3.22 -0.05 7.08
N PRO A 84 -2.73 0.91 7.89
CA PRO A 84 -3.30 2.25 7.91
C PRO A 84 -3.14 2.99 6.58
N ALA A 85 -2.05 2.78 5.85
CA ALA A 85 -1.86 3.37 4.53
C ALA A 85 -2.89 2.83 3.53
N PHE A 86 -3.15 1.53 3.53
CA PHE A 86 -4.19 0.95 2.70
C PHE A 86 -5.59 1.44 3.06
N ALA A 87 -5.87 1.63 4.35
CA ALA A 87 -7.14 2.21 4.78
C ALA A 87 -7.33 3.63 4.22
N LYS A 88 -6.29 4.44 4.23
CA LYS A 88 -6.32 5.79 3.64
C LYS A 88 -6.51 5.76 2.13
N ILE A 89 -5.78 4.91 1.43
CA ILE A 89 -5.90 4.72 -0.02
C ILE A 89 -7.31 4.24 -0.40
N SER A 90 -7.86 3.31 0.35
CA SER A 90 -9.23 2.83 0.17
C SER A 90 -10.26 3.96 0.36
N SER A 91 -10.06 4.82 1.35
CA SER A 91 -10.95 5.96 1.58
C SER A 91 -10.94 6.99 0.43
N MET A 92 -9.86 7.02 -0.34
CA MET A 92 -9.73 7.85 -1.55
C MET A 92 -10.43 7.23 -2.77
N GLY A 93 -10.99 6.04 -2.65
CA GLY A 93 -11.65 5.33 -3.73
C GLY A 93 -10.71 4.62 -4.71
N ILE A 94 -9.43 4.48 -4.35
CA ILE A 94 -8.42 3.79 -5.17
C ILE A 94 -8.54 2.29 -4.95
N ARG A 95 -8.68 1.53 -6.03
CA ARG A 95 -8.74 0.07 -5.98
C ARG A 95 -7.36 -0.53 -5.75
N TYR A 96 -7.31 -1.71 -5.12
CA TYR A 96 -6.04 -2.41 -4.88
C TYR A 96 -5.28 -2.70 -6.17
N SER A 97 -5.99 -3.02 -7.25
CA SER A 97 -5.39 -3.27 -8.57
C SER A 97 -4.76 -2.04 -9.22
N ALA A 98 -5.17 -0.84 -8.80
CA ALA A 98 -4.62 0.43 -9.29
C ALA A 98 -3.43 0.94 -8.46
N LEU A 99 -3.10 0.29 -7.35
CA LEU A 99 -2.00 0.70 -6.47
C LEU A 99 -0.66 0.91 -7.19
N PRO A 100 -0.23 0.05 -8.14
CA PRO A 100 1.01 0.29 -8.87
C PRO A 100 1.05 1.60 -9.65
N GLY A 101 -0.10 2.14 -10.02
CA GLY A 101 -0.22 3.44 -10.70
C GLY A 101 -0.33 4.65 -9.76
N HIS A 102 -0.57 4.44 -8.47
CA HIS A 102 -0.77 5.48 -7.46
C HIS A 102 0.35 5.50 -6.41
N THR A 103 1.59 5.47 -6.90
CA THR A 103 2.78 5.39 -6.02
C THR A 103 3.00 6.63 -5.19
N MET A 104 2.64 7.81 -5.69
CA MET A 104 2.79 9.07 -4.95
C MET A 104 1.82 9.13 -3.77
N GLU A 105 0.55 8.88 -4.02
CA GLU A 105 -0.49 8.85 -3.00
C GLU A 105 -0.18 7.79 -1.94
N PHE A 106 0.35 6.66 -2.36
CA PHE A 106 0.77 5.61 -1.46
C PHE A 106 1.97 6.01 -0.59
N ALA A 107 2.98 6.67 -1.17
CA ALA A 107 4.12 7.19 -0.44
C ALA A 107 3.70 8.25 0.60
N GLU A 108 2.77 9.13 0.26
CA GLU A 108 2.20 10.11 1.19
C GLU A 108 1.44 9.44 2.34
N ALA A 109 0.62 8.45 2.04
CA ALA A 109 -0.10 7.68 3.04
C ALA A 109 0.85 6.94 3.99
N MET A 110 1.93 6.38 3.47
CA MET A 110 2.97 5.74 4.27
C MET A 110 3.73 6.73 5.14
N ASN A 111 4.09 7.90 4.62
CA ASN A 111 4.74 8.96 5.40
C ASN A 111 3.86 9.42 6.56
N GLU A 112 2.58 9.57 6.34
CA GLU A 112 1.63 9.94 7.40
C GLU A 112 1.54 8.84 8.46
N ALA A 113 1.41 7.59 8.05
CA ALA A 113 1.33 6.45 8.96
C ALA A 113 2.61 6.25 9.78
N LEU A 114 3.76 6.61 9.24
CA LEU A 114 5.07 6.47 9.88
C LEU A 114 5.58 7.76 10.52
N SER A 115 4.86 8.88 10.44
CA SER A 115 5.36 10.19 10.84
C SER A 115 5.87 10.23 12.28
N SER A 116 5.16 9.63 13.23
CA SER A 116 5.53 9.62 14.64
C SER A 116 6.83 8.82 14.90
N LYS A 117 7.04 7.72 14.21
CA LYS A 117 8.19 6.84 14.42
C LYS A 117 9.39 7.22 13.55
N TRP A 118 9.15 7.67 12.34
CA TRP A 118 10.21 7.96 11.38
C TRP A 118 10.60 9.42 11.37
N LYS A 119 9.67 10.32 11.08
CA LYS A 119 9.96 11.75 10.95
C LYS A 119 10.28 12.40 12.29
N GLU A 120 9.42 12.20 13.27
CA GLU A 120 9.51 12.88 14.56
C GLU A 120 10.56 12.25 15.49
N LEU A 121 10.69 10.94 15.46
CA LEU A 121 11.60 10.21 16.34
C LEU A 121 12.99 10.00 15.73
N ARG A 122 13.08 9.72 14.45
CA ARG A 122 14.35 9.34 13.78
C ARG A 122 14.78 10.28 12.66
N GLY A 123 13.97 11.26 12.31
CA GLY A 123 14.29 12.18 11.22
C GLY A 123 14.37 11.48 9.85
N LEU A 124 13.49 10.52 9.61
CA LEU A 124 13.40 9.75 8.37
C LEU A 124 12.12 10.06 7.62
N SER A 125 12.14 10.00 6.30
CA SER A 125 10.93 10.04 5.48
C SER A 125 11.07 9.16 4.25
N ILE A 126 9.94 8.67 3.75
CA ILE A 126 9.88 7.92 2.51
C ILE A 126 10.01 8.87 1.33
N VAL A 127 10.91 8.56 0.42
CA VAL A 127 11.10 9.29 -0.84
C VAL A 127 10.20 8.74 -1.92
N SER A 128 10.20 7.42 -2.06
CA SER A 128 9.42 6.73 -3.08
C SER A 128 9.02 5.34 -2.63
N VAL A 129 7.91 4.88 -3.12
CA VAL A 129 7.46 3.50 -3.02
C VAL A 129 7.05 3.04 -4.41
N ALA A 130 7.54 1.90 -4.84
CA ALA A 130 7.09 1.25 -6.05
C ALA A 130 6.50 -0.12 -5.70
N ILE A 131 5.28 -0.35 -6.13
CA ILE A 131 4.61 -1.62 -5.94
C ILE A 131 4.73 -2.42 -7.23
N ASN A 132 5.40 -3.55 -7.16
CA ASN A 132 5.63 -4.41 -8.32
C ASN A 132 4.43 -5.30 -8.60
N SER A 133 3.83 -5.86 -7.55
CA SER A 133 2.63 -6.68 -7.69
C SER A 133 1.73 -6.56 -6.47
N VAL A 134 0.44 -6.63 -6.73
CA VAL A 134 -0.61 -6.75 -5.72
C VAL A 134 -1.51 -7.90 -6.14
N SER A 135 -1.80 -8.79 -5.23
CA SER A 135 -2.71 -9.91 -5.48
C SER A 135 -3.67 -10.07 -4.31
N ALA A 136 -4.92 -10.32 -4.63
CA ALA A 136 -5.90 -10.80 -3.67
C ALA A 136 -5.99 -12.33 -3.73
N SER A 137 -6.67 -12.94 -2.78
CA SER A 137 -6.98 -14.35 -2.88
C SER A 137 -7.93 -14.59 -4.07
N LYS A 138 -7.85 -15.78 -4.67
CA LYS A 138 -8.73 -16.12 -5.79
C LYS A 138 -10.21 -16.03 -5.39
N GLU A 139 -10.52 -16.44 -4.17
CA GLU A 139 -11.87 -16.38 -3.62
C GLU A 139 -12.38 -14.94 -3.52
N ASP A 140 -11.54 -14.03 -3.04
CA ASP A 140 -11.88 -12.61 -2.94
C ASP A 140 -12.02 -11.96 -4.32
N GLU A 141 -11.15 -12.30 -5.27
CA GLU A 141 -11.26 -11.81 -6.64
C GLU A 141 -12.54 -12.28 -7.33
N ASP A 142 -12.89 -13.55 -7.17
CA ASP A 142 -14.11 -14.12 -7.73
C ASP A 142 -15.35 -13.47 -7.09
N MET A 143 -15.33 -13.26 -5.78
CA MET A 143 -16.41 -12.57 -5.07
C MET A 143 -16.60 -11.14 -5.59
N ILE A 144 -15.53 -10.38 -5.78
CA ILE A 144 -15.60 -9.02 -6.33
C ILE A 144 -16.19 -9.03 -7.73
N LYS A 145 -15.76 -9.96 -8.58
CA LYS A 145 -16.26 -10.09 -9.95
C LYS A 145 -17.76 -10.44 -9.96
N ASP A 146 -18.19 -11.32 -9.08
CA ASP A 146 -19.60 -11.69 -8.97
C ASP A 146 -20.47 -10.54 -8.48
N MET A 147 -19.96 -9.76 -7.50
CA MET A 147 -20.65 -8.57 -7.03
C MET A 147 -20.74 -7.48 -8.11
N GLN A 148 -19.69 -7.30 -8.90
CA GLN A 148 -19.72 -6.39 -10.04
C GLN A 148 -20.71 -6.83 -11.11
N ARG A 149 -20.80 -8.13 -11.41
CA ARG A 149 -21.80 -8.68 -12.33
C ARG A 149 -23.23 -8.46 -11.81
N THR A 150 -23.46 -8.72 -10.53
CA THR A 150 -24.76 -8.49 -9.89
C THR A 150 -25.14 -7.02 -9.94
N ALA A 151 -24.21 -6.11 -9.77
CA ALA A 151 -24.44 -4.67 -9.86
C ALA A 151 -24.88 -4.24 -11.28
N VAL A 152 -24.34 -4.85 -12.32
CA VAL A 152 -24.76 -4.63 -13.72
C VAL A 152 -26.26 -4.96 -13.88
N TYR A 153 -26.74 -6.05 -13.28
CA TYR A 153 -28.16 -6.43 -13.35
C TYR A 153 -29.08 -5.52 -12.52
N ARG A 154 -28.56 -4.77 -11.57
CA ARG A 154 -29.34 -3.76 -10.81
C ARG A 154 -29.54 -2.45 -11.58
N ASN A 155 -28.72 -2.19 -12.59
CA ASN A 155 -28.90 -1.03 -13.46
C ASN A 155 -29.91 -1.36 -14.56
N PRO A 156 -31.08 -0.68 -14.65
CA PRO A 156 -32.12 -1.03 -15.61
C PRO A 156 -31.65 -1.02 -17.07
N ASN A 157 -30.77 -0.08 -17.43
CA ASN A 157 -30.26 0.04 -18.80
C ASN A 157 -29.29 -1.10 -19.15
N MET A 158 -28.43 -1.50 -18.23
CA MET A 158 -27.49 -2.60 -18.43
C MET A 158 -28.19 -3.97 -18.32
N ALA A 159 -29.15 -4.12 -17.42
CA ALA A 159 -29.95 -5.34 -17.31
C ALA A 159 -30.75 -5.61 -18.60
N GLY A 160 -31.35 -4.55 -19.22
CA GLY A 160 -32.02 -4.68 -20.49
C GLY A 160 -31.11 -5.11 -21.63
N ALA A 161 -29.90 -4.56 -21.73
CA ALA A 161 -28.91 -4.94 -22.71
C ALA A 161 -28.43 -6.39 -22.51
N ALA A 162 -28.20 -6.83 -21.28
CA ALA A 162 -27.81 -8.21 -20.96
C ALA A 162 -28.91 -9.22 -21.32
N MET A 163 -30.18 -8.91 -21.09
CA MET A 163 -31.32 -9.76 -21.47
C MET A 163 -31.45 -9.86 -22.99
N VAL A 164 -31.28 -8.77 -23.73
CA VAL A 164 -31.30 -8.77 -25.19
C VAL A 164 -30.15 -9.63 -25.75
N GLY A 165 -28.96 -9.53 -25.19
CA GLY A 165 -27.81 -10.35 -25.56
C GLY A 165 -28.08 -11.85 -25.31
N ALA A 166 -28.62 -12.20 -24.16
CA ALA A 166 -28.97 -13.58 -23.82
C ALA A 166 -30.08 -14.18 -24.75
N GLN A 167 -31.05 -13.37 -25.12
CA GLN A 167 -32.08 -13.79 -26.09
C GLN A 167 -31.52 -14.00 -27.51
N ALA A 168 -30.59 -13.18 -27.93
CA ALA A 168 -29.90 -13.33 -29.21
C ALA A 168 -29.05 -14.61 -29.26
N ASP A 169 -28.36 -14.95 -28.17
CA ASP A 169 -27.58 -16.18 -28.06
C ASP A 169 -28.44 -17.46 -28.00
N ALA A 170 -29.66 -17.34 -27.52
CA ALA A 170 -30.61 -18.48 -27.44
C ALA A 170 -31.33 -18.80 -28.79
N MET A 171 -31.24 -17.93 -29.77
CA MET A 171 -31.75 -18.10 -31.11
C MET A 171 -30.68 -18.67 -32.05
#